data_a498a9f9f0b4922889b97d099641ca08
#
_entry.id   a498a9f9f0b4922889b97d099641ca08
#
_cell.length_a   1.000
_cell.length_b   1.000
_cell.length_c   1.000
_cell.angle_alpha   90.00
_cell.angle_beta   90.00
_cell.angle_gamma   90.00
#
_symmetry.space_group_name_H-M   'P 1'
#
loop_
_entity.id
_entity.type
_entity.pdbx_description
1 polymer ?
#
loop_
_entity_poly.entity_id
_entity_poly.type
_entity_poly.pdbx_seq_one_letter_code
_entity_poly.pdbx_strand_id
1 'polypeptide(L)'
;MSINKSTLPLTHAATSQLLIVNAQERLTKAMPEQDLQNMVPNVIQLSKAASLLDVPITLSEHYGKGLGNTLSEITEHLPPHTKAKDKLTFSCCTAPGFEEELAEHGSRKQIVMVGLEAHICILQTAAGLQQWGYQVFVVEDAIASRKAINRENAIMRMRRGGINITNMESVIFEWMGDASHPKFKEISQLIG
;
A
#
# COMPACT_ATOMS: atom_id res chain seq x y z
N MET A 1 -14.45 -24.43 -26.68
CA MET A 1 -14.70 -23.51 -25.55
C MET A 1 -13.41 -23.39 -24.74
N SER A 2 -12.71 -22.27 -24.89
CA SER A 2 -11.51 -21.99 -24.09
C SER A 2 -11.97 -21.69 -22.67
N ILE A 3 -11.64 -22.56 -21.73
CA ILE A 3 -11.80 -22.29 -20.30
C ILE A 3 -10.82 -21.17 -19.99
N ASN A 4 -11.37 -19.95 -19.80
CA ASN A 4 -10.60 -18.82 -19.35
C ASN A 4 -10.10 -19.17 -17.95
N LYS A 5 -8.86 -19.68 -17.85
CA LYS A 5 -8.21 -19.89 -16.55
C LYS A 5 -8.02 -18.52 -15.92
N SER A 6 -8.95 -18.15 -15.01
CA SER A 6 -8.72 -17.03 -14.11
C SER A 6 -7.48 -17.39 -13.28
N THR A 7 -6.33 -16.88 -13.70
CA THR A 7 -5.11 -17.00 -12.87
C THR A 7 -5.24 -15.98 -11.76
N LEU A 8 -5.11 -16.45 -10.51
CA LEU A 8 -4.99 -15.56 -9.37
C LEU A 8 -3.78 -14.63 -9.61
N PRO A 9 -3.96 -13.31 -9.65
CA PRO A 9 -2.85 -12.41 -9.87
C PRO A 9 -1.94 -12.39 -8.63
N LEU A 10 -0.63 -12.48 -8.86
CA LEU A 10 0.40 -12.31 -7.85
C LEU A 10 1.13 -10.98 -8.07
N THR A 11 1.72 -10.44 -7.01
CA THR A 11 2.60 -9.27 -7.11
C THR A 11 3.99 -9.67 -7.62
N HIS A 12 4.67 -8.79 -8.32
CA HIS A 12 6.04 -9.00 -8.76
C HIS A 12 6.86 -7.74 -8.50
N ALA A 13 8.03 -7.86 -7.88
CA ALA A 13 8.87 -6.71 -7.55
C ALA A 13 9.17 -5.84 -8.79
N ALA A 14 9.45 -6.45 -9.94
CA ALA A 14 9.76 -5.72 -11.18
C ALA A 14 8.59 -4.88 -11.75
N THR A 15 7.34 -5.19 -11.37
CA THR A 15 6.14 -4.51 -11.89
C THR A 15 5.32 -3.81 -10.82
N SER A 16 5.73 -3.90 -9.56
CA SER A 16 5.05 -3.29 -8.41
C SER A 16 5.58 -1.91 -8.07
N GLN A 17 4.72 -1.11 -7.46
CA GLN A 17 4.98 0.11 -6.71
C GLN A 17 4.29 -0.01 -5.36
N LEU A 18 4.90 0.47 -4.28
CA LEU A 18 4.28 0.55 -2.96
C LEU A 18 3.70 1.95 -2.74
N LEU A 19 2.40 2.05 -2.44
CA LEU A 19 1.71 3.30 -2.12
C LEU A 19 1.29 3.32 -0.65
N ILE A 20 1.92 4.21 0.13
CA ILE A 20 1.60 4.44 1.54
C ILE A 20 0.64 5.64 1.62
N VAL A 21 -0.56 5.42 2.14
CA VAL A 21 -1.63 6.43 2.17
C VAL A 21 -1.89 6.88 3.60
N ASN A 22 -1.65 8.16 3.88
CA ASN A 22 -2.07 8.87 5.10
C ASN A 22 -1.75 8.18 6.43
N ALA A 23 -0.62 7.52 6.56
CA ALA A 23 -0.18 6.94 7.83
C ALA A 23 0.33 8.03 8.80
N GLN A 24 -0.56 9.04 9.09
CA GLN A 24 -0.23 10.32 9.74
C GLN A 24 -0.55 10.32 11.23
N GLU A 25 0.21 11.12 11.99
CA GLU A 25 0.19 11.21 13.45
C GLU A 25 -1.21 11.39 14.07
N ARG A 26 -2.04 12.27 13.52
CA ARG A 26 -3.38 12.54 14.08
C ARG A 26 -4.42 11.54 13.61
N LEU A 27 -4.25 10.97 12.41
CA LEU A 27 -5.14 9.91 11.94
C LEU A 27 -4.93 8.62 12.73
N THR A 28 -3.69 8.25 12.98
CA THR A 28 -3.37 7.04 13.76
C THR A 28 -3.93 7.13 15.18
N LYS A 29 -3.86 8.30 15.84
CA LYS A 29 -4.46 8.49 17.17
C LYS A 29 -5.96 8.21 17.24
N ALA A 30 -6.67 8.24 16.13
CA ALA A 30 -8.10 7.94 16.06
C ALA A 30 -8.40 6.46 15.76
N MET A 31 -7.39 5.65 15.46
CA MET A 31 -7.54 4.23 15.15
C MET A 31 -7.54 3.39 16.43
N PRO A 32 -8.17 2.20 16.41
CA PRO A 32 -8.01 1.22 17.48
C PRO A 32 -6.54 0.83 17.62
N GLU A 33 -6.05 0.81 18.85
CA GLU A 33 -4.64 0.49 19.15
C GLU A 33 -4.24 -0.88 18.61
N GLN A 34 -5.10 -1.88 18.75
CA GLN A 34 -4.86 -3.23 18.24
C GLN A 34 -4.64 -3.27 16.72
N ASP A 35 -5.37 -2.44 15.95
CA ASP A 35 -5.20 -2.37 14.51
C ASP A 35 -3.87 -1.72 14.14
N LEU A 36 -3.44 -0.71 14.90
CA LEU A 36 -2.14 -0.05 14.70
C LEU A 36 -0.96 -0.96 15.05
N GLN A 37 -1.08 -1.80 16.08
CA GLN A 37 -0.06 -2.78 16.46
C GLN A 37 0.26 -3.77 15.34
N ASN A 38 -0.67 -4.00 14.42
CA ASN A 38 -0.44 -4.81 13.22
C ASN A 38 -0.05 -3.93 12.02
N MET A 39 -0.81 -2.85 11.77
CA MET A 39 -0.65 -2.03 10.57
C MET A 39 0.74 -1.38 10.48
N VAL A 40 1.21 -0.75 11.55
CA VAL A 40 2.45 0.04 11.50
C VAL A 40 3.67 -0.85 11.26
N PRO A 41 3.87 -1.96 12.01
CA PRO A 41 4.96 -2.90 11.72
C PRO A 41 4.90 -3.46 10.29
N ASN A 42 3.71 -3.80 9.80
CA ASN A 42 3.54 -4.34 8.45
C ASN A 42 3.89 -3.31 7.36
N VAL A 43 3.53 -2.03 7.54
CA VAL A 43 3.96 -0.95 6.65
C VAL A 43 5.48 -0.80 6.65
N ILE A 44 6.11 -0.87 7.81
CA ILE A 44 7.58 -0.80 7.96
C ILE A 44 8.25 -1.99 7.25
N GLN A 45 7.76 -3.20 7.45
CA GLN A 45 8.32 -4.40 6.82
C GLN A 45 8.20 -4.35 5.30
N LEU A 46 7.03 -3.94 4.78
CA LEU A 46 6.84 -3.73 3.34
C LEU A 46 7.77 -2.64 2.78
N SER A 47 7.97 -1.55 3.51
CA SER A 47 8.87 -0.46 3.09
C SER A 47 10.32 -0.93 3.00
N LYS A 48 10.78 -1.71 4.00
CA LYS A 48 12.12 -2.32 4.00
C LYS A 48 12.28 -3.31 2.86
N ALA A 49 11.31 -4.20 2.67
CA ALA A 49 11.33 -5.18 1.57
C ALA A 49 11.30 -4.47 0.20
N ALA A 50 10.47 -3.44 0.04
CA ALA A 50 10.41 -2.63 -1.17
C ALA A 50 11.78 -2.00 -1.50
N SER A 51 12.45 -1.41 -0.48
CA SER A 51 13.78 -0.83 -0.65
C SER A 51 14.85 -1.87 -1.02
N LEU A 52 14.79 -3.07 -0.44
CA LEU A 52 15.72 -4.17 -0.74
C LEU A 52 15.53 -4.79 -2.14
N LEU A 53 14.32 -4.68 -2.67
CA LEU A 53 13.90 -5.29 -3.95
C LEU A 53 13.70 -4.26 -5.07
N ASP A 54 14.16 -3.03 -4.87
CA ASP A 54 14.03 -1.91 -5.83
C ASP A 54 12.58 -1.65 -6.27
N VAL A 55 11.62 -1.83 -5.36
CA VAL A 55 10.22 -1.46 -5.55
C VAL A 55 10.05 0.01 -5.17
N PRO A 56 9.64 0.90 -6.09
CA PRO A 56 9.45 2.31 -5.79
C PRO A 56 8.36 2.53 -4.74
N ILE A 57 8.56 3.54 -3.90
CA ILE A 57 7.64 3.91 -2.82
C ILE A 57 7.11 5.31 -3.06
N THR A 58 5.79 5.44 -3.13
CA THR A 58 5.07 6.72 -3.17
C THR A 58 4.38 6.93 -1.82
N LEU A 59 4.50 8.13 -1.26
CA LEU A 59 3.93 8.51 0.02
C LEU A 59 2.91 9.63 -0.16
N SER A 60 1.69 9.47 0.35
CA SER A 60 0.70 10.54 0.37
C SER A 60 0.28 10.93 1.78
N GLU A 61 0.05 12.21 1.98
CA GLU A 61 -0.51 12.79 3.21
C GLU A 61 -1.81 13.54 2.88
N HIS A 62 -2.75 13.51 3.81
CA HIS A 62 -4.00 14.24 3.69
C HIS A 62 -3.98 15.43 4.64
N TYR A 63 -4.12 16.65 4.10
CA TYR A 63 -4.16 17.89 4.89
C TYR A 63 -3.05 17.94 5.96
N GLY A 64 -1.80 17.85 5.53
CA GLY A 64 -0.63 17.73 6.43
C GLY A 64 -0.58 18.80 7.52
N LYS A 65 -0.96 20.05 7.22
CA LYS A 65 -1.07 21.13 8.21
C LYS A 65 -2.04 20.81 9.38
N GLY A 66 -3.08 20.05 9.11
CA GLY A 66 -4.10 19.68 10.10
C GLY A 66 -3.88 18.33 10.74
N LEU A 67 -3.40 17.34 9.98
CA LEU A 67 -3.28 15.95 10.43
C LEU A 67 -1.87 15.52 10.83
N GLY A 68 -0.89 16.41 10.66
CA GLY A 68 0.52 16.11 10.94
C GLY A 68 1.18 15.33 9.81
N ASN A 69 2.42 14.96 10.04
CA ASN A 69 3.22 14.20 9.08
C ASN A 69 2.95 12.69 9.22
N THR A 70 3.42 11.95 8.24
CA THR A 70 3.54 10.49 8.35
C THR A 70 4.37 10.13 9.57
N LEU A 71 4.02 9.04 10.26
CA LEU A 71 4.72 8.57 11.44
C LEU A 71 6.23 8.45 11.21
N SER A 72 7.04 9.01 12.12
CA SER A 72 8.50 8.97 12.03
C SER A 72 9.04 7.54 11.93
N GLU A 73 8.45 6.63 12.70
CA GLU A 73 8.79 5.20 12.69
C GLU A 73 8.57 4.52 11.33
N ILE A 74 7.74 5.09 10.44
CA ILE A 74 7.62 4.65 9.04
C ILE A 74 8.65 5.36 8.17
N THR A 75 8.74 6.71 8.28
CA THR A 75 9.58 7.50 7.39
C THR A 75 11.07 7.23 7.56
N GLU A 76 11.53 6.80 8.73
CA GLU A 76 12.91 6.36 9.00
C GLU A 76 13.35 5.15 8.16
N HIS A 77 12.39 4.42 7.59
CA HIS A 77 12.63 3.24 6.76
C HIS A 77 12.34 3.47 5.26
N LEU A 78 12.03 4.71 4.88
CA LEU A 78 11.84 5.08 3.48
C LEU A 78 13.15 5.57 2.85
N PRO A 79 13.31 5.47 1.53
CA PRO A 79 14.43 6.09 0.84
C PRO A 79 14.54 7.59 1.17
N PRO A 80 15.76 8.15 1.38
CA PRO A 80 15.94 9.52 1.84
C PRO A 80 15.31 10.62 0.96
N HIS A 81 15.05 10.32 -0.30
CA HIS A 81 14.44 11.22 -1.28
C HIS A 81 12.91 11.11 -1.34
N THR A 82 12.31 10.18 -0.59
CA THR A 82 10.84 10.01 -0.56
C THR A 82 10.20 11.26 0.04
N LYS A 83 9.36 11.92 -0.74
CA LYS A 83 8.60 13.09 -0.31
C LYS A 83 7.12 12.75 -0.24
N ALA A 84 6.48 13.21 0.82
CA ALA A 84 5.03 13.07 0.92
C ALA A 84 4.32 14.03 -0.04
N LYS A 85 3.36 13.52 -0.78
CA LYS A 85 2.43 14.33 -1.57
C LYS A 85 1.24 14.73 -0.72
N ASP A 86 1.14 16.01 -0.39
CA ASP A 86 -0.02 16.53 0.35
C ASP A 86 -1.23 16.69 -0.57
N LYS A 87 -2.40 16.31 -0.08
CA LYS A 87 -3.67 16.39 -0.81
C LYS A 87 -4.83 16.75 0.12
N LEU A 88 -5.83 17.43 -0.42
CA LEU A 88 -7.10 17.69 0.27
C LEU A 88 -8.21 16.71 -0.16
N THR A 89 -8.06 16.08 -1.30
CA THR A 89 -8.99 15.06 -1.81
C THR A 89 -8.81 13.75 -1.06
N PHE A 90 -9.87 12.95 -0.95
CA PHE A 90 -9.76 11.63 -0.31
C PHE A 90 -9.01 10.66 -1.23
N SER A 91 -9.38 10.59 -2.49
CA SER A 91 -8.62 9.81 -3.48
C SER A 91 -7.30 10.48 -3.84
N CYS A 92 -6.20 9.72 -3.88
CA CYS A 92 -4.94 10.20 -4.43
C CYS A 92 -5.05 10.50 -5.93
N CYS A 93 -5.89 9.76 -6.66
CA CYS A 93 -6.05 9.92 -8.11
C CYS A 93 -6.61 11.28 -8.54
N THR A 94 -7.22 12.04 -7.63
CA THR A 94 -7.71 13.39 -7.91
C THR A 94 -6.77 14.49 -7.38
N ALA A 95 -5.62 14.10 -6.83
CA ALA A 95 -4.58 15.03 -6.41
C ALA A 95 -3.72 15.46 -7.61
N PRO A 96 -3.45 16.77 -7.78
CA PRO A 96 -2.62 17.24 -8.90
C PRO A 96 -1.23 16.58 -8.92
N GLY A 97 -0.80 16.12 -10.09
CA GLY A 97 0.52 15.53 -10.29
C GLY A 97 0.71 14.13 -9.71
N PHE A 98 -0.35 13.46 -9.24
CA PHE A 98 -0.25 12.10 -8.71
C PHE A 98 -0.12 11.04 -9.82
N GLU A 99 -0.82 11.23 -10.93
CA GLU A 99 -0.71 10.35 -12.09
C GLU A 99 0.70 10.40 -12.69
N GLU A 100 1.24 11.59 -12.82
CA GLU A 100 2.60 11.83 -13.32
C GLU A 100 3.64 11.16 -12.43
N GLU A 101 3.51 11.29 -11.10
CA GLU A 101 4.40 10.65 -10.13
C GLU A 101 4.42 9.12 -10.27
N LEU A 102 3.24 8.50 -10.38
CA LEU A 102 3.19 7.05 -10.63
C LEU A 102 3.76 6.66 -12.00
N ALA A 103 3.59 7.51 -13.01
CA ALA A 103 4.10 7.28 -14.35
C ALA A 103 5.63 7.37 -14.45
N GLU A 104 6.31 8.11 -13.54
CA GLU A 104 7.77 8.16 -13.46
C GLU A 104 8.40 6.79 -13.23
N HIS A 105 7.65 5.85 -12.66
CA HIS A 105 8.08 4.47 -12.43
C HIS A 105 7.89 3.55 -13.65
N GLY A 106 7.60 4.12 -14.83
CA GLY A 106 7.60 3.41 -16.11
C GLY A 106 6.46 2.41 -16.27
N SER A 107 6.79 1.18 -16.66
CA SER A 107 5.81 0.12 -16.97
C SER A 107 5.26 -0.61 -15.73
N ARG A 108 5.57 -0.15 -14.52
CA ARG A 108 5.10 -0.79 -13.27
C ARG A 108 3.61 -0.53 -13.06
N LYS A 109 2.79 -1.52 -13.37
CA LYS A 109 1.33 -1.42 -13.35
C LYS A 109 0.64 -2.09 -12.16
N GLN A 110 1.41 -2.64 -11.22
CA GLN A 110 0.89 -3.18 -9.97
C GLN A 110 1.08 -2.15 -8.85
N ILE A 111 0.00 -1.80 -8.15
CA ILE A 111 0.07 -0.91 -6.99
C ILE A 111 -0.29 -1.71 -5.74
N VAL A 112 0.67 -1.85 -4.84
CA VAL A 112 0.46 -2.41 -3.50
C VAL A 112 0.14 -1.25 -2.56
N MET A 113 -1.03 -1.28 -1.92
CA MET A 113 -1.56 -0.17 -1.11
C MET A 113 -1.64 -0.53 0.36
N VAL A 114 -1.19 0.41 1.20
CA VAL A 114 -1.23 0.35 2.67
C VAL A 114 -1.64 1.70 3.27
N GLY A 115 -2.05 1.73 4.54
CA GLY A 115 -2.31 2.97 5.28
C GLY A 115 -3.77 3.23 5.65
N LEU A 116 -4.23 4.49 5.66
CA LEU A 116 -5.47 4.96 6.28
C LEU A 116 -6.33 5.86 5.39
N GLU A 117 -7.64 5.93 5.60
CA GLU A 117 -8.51 4.92 6.21
C GLU A 117 -9.04 3.99 5.14
N ALA A 118 -9.16 2.70 5.46
CA ALA A 118 -9.57 1.66 4.51
C ALA A 118 -10.84 2.01 3.73
N HIS A 119 -11.85 2.57 4.41
CA HIS A 119 -13.17 2.87 3.83
C HIS A 119 -13.28 4.25 3.16
N ILE A 120 -12.24 5.06 3.24
CA ILE A 120 -12.23 6.42 2.65
C ILE A 120 -11.11 6.52 1.60
N CYS A 121 -9.90 6.90 2.01
CA CYS A 121 -8.81 7.19 1.09
C CYS A 121 -8.31 5.95 0.35
N ILE A 122 -8.15 4.82 1.05
CA ILE A 122 -7.73 3.55 0.43
C ILE A 122 -8.74 3.10 -0.62
N LEU A 123 -10.01 2.96 -0.25
CA LEU A 123 -11.06 2.49 -1.16
C LEU A 123 -11.22 3.39 -2.39
N GLN A 124 -11.25 4.73 -2.18
CA GLN A 124 -11.44 5.66 -3.30
C GLN A 124 -10.23 5.72 -4.21
N THR A 125 -9.01 5.64 -3.65
CA THR A 125 -7.77 5.59 -4.43
C THR A 125 -7.68 4.27 -5.22
N ALA A 126 -7.98 3.14 -4.58
CA ALA A 126 -7.98 1.84 -5.25
C ALA A 126 -8.93 1.79 -6.45
N ALA A 127 -10.14 2.36 -6.29
CA ALA A 127 -11.11 2.45 -7.39
C ALA A 127 -10.60 3.36 -8.53
N GLY A 128 -9.99 4.50 -8.21
CA GLY A 128 -9.41 5.40 -9.21
C GLY A 128 -8.24 4.77 -9.97
N LEU A 129 -7.31 4.13 -9.26
CA LEU A 129 -6.16 3.43 -9.86
C LEU A 129 -6.61 2.30 -10.79
N GLN A 130 -7.65 1.54 -10.40
CA GLN A 130 -8.23 0.51 -11.26
C GLN A 130 -8.80 1.11 -12.57
N GLN A 131 -9.47 2.28 -12.50
CA GLN A 131 -9.96 2.99 -13.68
C GLN A 131 -8.82 3.47 -14.59
N TRP A 132 -7.65 3.79 -14.05
CA TRP A 132 -6.44 4.12 -14.79
C TRP A 132 -5.71 2.88 -15.36
N GLY A 133 -6.26 1.68 -15.15
CA GLY A 133 -5.69 0.43 -15.67
C GLY A 133 -4.58 -0.16 -14.83
N TYR A 134 -4.39 0.30 -13.58
CA TYR A 134 -3.49 -0.37 -12.65
C TYR A 134 -4.13 -1.62 -12.06
N GLN A 135 -3.31 -2.63 -11.81
CA GLN A 135 -3.66 -3.78 -11.01
C GLN A 135 -3.40 -3.46 -9.53
N VAL A 136 -4.47 -3.34 -8.76
CA VAL A 136 -4.39 -2.89 -7.37
C VAL A 136 -4.43 -4.07 -6.41
N PHE A 137 -3.51 -4.06 -5.44
CA PHE A 137 -3.42 -4.99 -4.32
C PHE A 137 -3.51 -4.21 -3.01
N VAL A 138 -4.52 -4.45 -2.23
CA VAL A 138 -4.69 -3.84 -0.90
C VAL A 138 -4.27 -4.83 0.16
N VAL A 139 -3.32 -4.44 1.00
CA VAL A 139 -2.74 -5.27 2.06
C VAL A 139 -3.61 -5.15 3.30
N GLU A 140 -4.48 -6.15 3.55
CA GLU A 140 -5.54 -6.03 4.55
C GLU A 140 -5.05 -5.95 6.00
N ASP A 141 -3.87 -6.46 6.29
CA ASP A 141 -3.22 -6.38 7.60
C ASP A 141 -2.28 -5.16 7.77
N ALA A 142 -2.21 -4.31 6.71
CA ALA A 142 -1.50 -3.04 6.70
C ALA A 142 -2.42 -1.83 6.45
N ILE A 143 -3.74 -2.00 6.63
CA ILE A 143 -4.74 -0.93 6.57
C ILE A 143 -5.62 -0.93 7.82
N ALA A 144 -6.11 0.25 8.21
CA ALA A 144 -7.03 0.38 9.34
C ALA A 144 -8.17 1.37 9.07
N SER A 145 -9.16 1.36 9.93
CA SER A 145 -10.25 2.34 10.01
C SER A 145 -10.68 2.52 11.45
N ARG A 146 -11.19 3.70 11.80
CA ARG A 146 -11.68 4.04 13.16
C ARG A 146 -12.72 3.06 13.72
N LYS A 147 -13.43 2.35 12.85
CA LYS A 147 -14.41 1.33 13.23
C LYS A 147 -14.16 0.07 12.41
N ALA A 148 -14.07 -1.08 13.06
CA ALA A 148 -13.86 -2.37 12.42
C ALA A 148 -14.89 -2.64 11.31
N ILE A 149 -16.17 -2.37 11.55
CA ILE A 149 -17.23 -2.56 10.56
C ILE A 149 -16.99 -1.76 9.26
N ASN A 150 -16.37 -0.58 9.35
CA ASN A 150 -16.05 0.22 8.17
C ASN A 150 -14.88 -0.39 7.39
N ARG A 151 -13.86 -0.92 8.09
CA ARG A 151 -12.73 -1.63 7.49
C ARG A 151 -13.21 -2.89 6.75
N GLU A 152 -14.01 -3.71 7.42
CA GLU A 152 -14.59 -4.94 6.85
C GLU A 152 -15.45 -4.65 5.62
N ASN A 153 -16.34 -3.65 5.72
CA ASN A 153 -17.15 -3.21 4.59
C ASN A 153 -16.30 -2.76 3.40
N ALA A 154 -15.23 -1.99 3.66
CA ALA A 154 -14.32 -1.53 2.61
C ALA A 154 -13.62 -2.70 1.91
N ILE A 155 -13.07 -3.64 2.66
CA ILE A 155 -12.41 -4.85 2.13
C ILE A 155 -13.38 -5.65 1.27
N MET A 156 -14.61 -5.86 1.76
CA MET A 156 -15.64 -6.59 1.01
C MET A 156 -16.02 -5.88 -0.29
N ARG A 157 -16.17 -4.54 -0.26
CA ARG A 157 -16.48 -3.74 -1.45
C ARG A 157 -15.35 -3.78 -2.47
N MET A 158 -14.11 -3.62 -2.03
CA MET A 158 -12.92 -3.68 -2.89
C MET A 158 -12.78 -5.06 -3.53
N ARG A 159 -12.93 -6.14 -2.76
CA ARG A 159 -12.89 -7.52 -3.26
C ARG A 159 -13.97 -7.76 -4.32
N ARG A 160 -15.21 -7.32 -4.10
CA ARG A 160 -16.31 -7.41 -5.09
C ARG A 160 -16.08 -6.54 -6.33
N GLY A 161 -15.36 -5.43 -6.18
CA GLY A 161 -14.98 -4.53 -7.28
C GLY A 161 -13.78 -5.02 -8.10
N GLY A 162 -13.21 -6.19 -7.78
CA GLY A 162 -12.06 -6.75 -8.51
C GLY A 162 -10.71 -6.22 -8.05
N ILE A 163 -10.65 -5.53 -6.91
CA ILE A 163 -9.40 -5.18 -6.23
C ILE A 163 -8.87 -6.43 -5.52
N ASN A 164 -7.58 -6.72 -5.68
CA ASN A 164 -6.94 -7.86 -5.03
C ASN A 164 -6.69 -7.52 -3.56
N ILE A 165 -7.19 -8.39 -2.68
CA ILE A 165 -6.94 -8.29 -1.23
C ILE A 165 -5.91 -9.34 -0.87
N THR A 166 -4.84 -8.90 -0.24
CA THR A 166 -3.68 -9.71 0.15
C THR A 166 -3.22 -9.35 1.57
N ASN A 167 -2.16 -9.96 2.05
CA ASN A 167 -1.50 -9.61 3.31
C ASN A 167 -0.01 -9.30 3.09
N MET A 168 0.62 -8.72 4.09
CA MET A 168 2.01 -8.24 4.03
C MET A 168 2.98 -9.37 3.67
N GLU A 169 2.88 -10.50 4.33
CA GLU A 169 3.80 -11.62 4.16
C GLU A 169 3.70 -12.21 2.74
N SER A 170 2.48 -12.39 2.23
CA SER A 170 2.26 -12.85 0.85
C SER A 170 2.93 -11.93 -0.16
N VAL A 171 2.75 -10.61 -0.04
CA VAL A 171 3.37 -9.64 -0.94
C VAL A 171 4.89 -9.75 -0.93
N ILE A 172 5.51 -9.85 0.24
CA ILE A 172 6.97 -9.93 0.35
C ILE A 172 7.50 -11.22 -0.29
N PHE A 173 6.87 -12.36 -0.07
CA PHE A 173 7.27 -13.62 -0.71
C PHE A 173 7.00 -13.66 -2.21
N GLU A 174 5.91 -13.07 -2.66
CA GLU A 174 5.60 -12.89 -4.08
C GLU A 174 6.64 -12.00 -4.79
N TRP A 175 7.10 -10.92 -4.15
CA TRP A 175 8.16 -10.07 -4.66
C TRP A 175 9.52 -10.78 -4.75
N MET A 176 9.84 -11.65 -3.80
CA MET A 176 11.06 -12.47 -3.85
C MET A 176 11.01 -13.53 -4.95
N GLY A 177 9.84 -14.11 -5.18
CA GLY A 177 9.61 -15.15 -6.19
C GLY A 177 10.02 -16.55 -5.76
N ASP A 178 11.22 -16.75 -5.20
CA ASP A 178 11.70 -18.05 -4.70
C ASP A 178 12.80 -17.93 -3.62
N ALA A 179 13.10 -19.06 -2.97
CA ALA A 179 14.06 -19.10 -1.86
C ALA A 179 15.54 -18.99 -2.31
N SER A 180 15.84 -19.04 -3.61
CA SER A 180 17.20 -18.84 -4.14
C SER A 180 17.51 -17.36 -4.35
N HIS A 181 16.55 -16.47 -4.11
CA HIS A 181 16.74 -15.03 -4.25
C HIS A 181 17.93 -14.53 -3.42
N PRO A 182 18.86 -13.71 -3.98
CA PRO A 182 20.05 -13.25 -3.25
C PRO A 182 19.76 -12.55 -1.93
N LYS A 183 18.60 -11.90 -1.82
CA LYS A 183 18.13 -11.20 -0.62
C LYS A 183 17.26 -12.05 0.31
N PHE A 184 17.09 -13.35 0.04
CA PHE A 184 16.19 -14.23 0.80
C PHE A 184 16.46 -14.19 2.30
N LYS A 185 17.74 -14.35 2.71
CA LYS A 185 18.12 -14.36 4.13
C LYS A 185 17.82 -13.03 4.82
N GLU A 186 18.11 -11.91 4.15
CA GLU A 186 17.90 -10.57 4.67
C GLU A 186 16.41 -10.27 4.84
N ILE A 187 15.60 -10.61 3.84
CA ILE A 187 14.15 -10.37 3.85
C ILE A 187 13.44 -11.31 4.82
N SER A 188 13.83 -12.58 4.90
CA SER A 188 13.25 -13.53 5.86
C SER A 188 13.41 -13.08 7.31
N GLN A 189 14.49 -12.37 7.64
CA GLN A 189 14.71 -11.78 8.97
C GLN A 189 13.78 -10.60 9.28
N LEU A 190 13.13 -10.00 8.28
CA LEU A 190 12.15 -8.94 8.50
C LEU A 190 10.80 -9.49 8.99
N ILE A 191 10.51 -10.75 8.67
CA ILE A 191 9.18 -11.35 8.85
C ILE A 191 9.13 -12.25 10.11
N GLY A 192 10.29 -12.76 10.56
CA GLY A 192 10.44 -13.74 11.64
C GLY A 192 10.53 -13.16 13.03
#